data_edc969c3aeaab1306d514b4e0e86fe36
#
_entry.id   edc969c3aeaab1306d514b4e0e86fe36
#
_cell.length_a   1.000
_cell.length_b   1.000
_cell.length_c   1.000
_cell.angle_alpha   90.00
_cell.angle_beta   90.00
_cell.angle_gamma   90.00
#
_symmetry.space_group_name_H-M   'P 1'
#
loop_
_entity.id
_entity.type
_entity.pdbx_description
1 polymer ?
#
loop_
_entity_poly.entity_id
_entity_poly.type
_entity_poly.pdbx_seq_one_letter_code
_entity_poly.pdbx_strand_id
1 'polypeptide(L)'
;ALPISHVDAAVMFHVLAGMPLPVGTVLVPGGGITMASCEQYHIVVKGKGGHGSTPENCIDPITAAAHIHIALQEINSRELKPGDFGVLTTGRFEAGAASNVIPDVAQMWGTIRTTDPENKTGELIRTRMTEIAQGVAAAFRCTAEVSFADYCPCMVVDKPLAENAMDYMTELLGKGAMDMTALTGGKPGGGSEDFAFVSHEVPTVSMFIAAGGPEQGCCYGQHHPKVRFDDSILYEGSAAFGWFALRWLYDNAGIAF
;
A
#
# COMPACT_ATOMS: atom_id res chain seq x y z
N ALA A 1 -14.34 -14.74 8.64
CA ALA A 1 -13.12 -14.50 9.40
C ALA A 1 -13.16 -15.31 10.69
N LEU A 2 -12.08 -15.96 11.06
CA LEU A 2 -11.96 -16.61 12.36
C LEU A 2 -11.84 -15.51 13.43
N PRO A 3 -12.49 -15.66 14.61
CA PRO A 3 -12.30 -14.71 15.70
C PRO A 3 -10.83 -14.82 16.18
N ILE A 4 -10.09 -13.70 16.12
CA ILE A 4 -8.69 -13.64 16.57
C ILE A 4 -8.56 -13.27 18.06
N SER A 5 -9.66 -13.29 18.79
CA SER A 5 -9.76 -12.88 20.20
C SER A 5 -9.00 -13.76 21.21
N HIS A 6 -8.24 -14.75 20.76
CA HIS A 6 -7.38 -15.59 21.59
C HIS A 6 -6.11 -15.99 20.86
N VAL A 7 -5.62 -15.13 19.96
CA VAL A 7 -4.35 -15.30 19.25
C VAL A 7 -3.31 -14.41 19.90
N ASP A 8 -2.21 -14.98 20.35
CA ASP A 8 -1.16 -14.25 21.07
C ASP A 8 -0.17 -13.57 20.12
N ALA A 9 0.03 -14.14 18.92
CA ALA A 9 0.87 -13.57 17.86
C ALA A 9 0.47 -14.14 16.49
N ALA A 10 0.81 -13.42 15.43
CA ALA A 10 0.58 -13.87 14.07
C ALA A 10 1.84 -13.67 13.20
N VAL A 11 2.05 -14.58 12.26
CA VAL A 11 3.17 -14.54 11.31
C VAL A 11 2.67 -14.74 9.88
N MET A 12 3.27 -14.00 8.95
CA MET A 12 3.03 -14.11 7.52
C MET A 12 4.36 -14.20 6.79
N PHE A 13 4.40 -14.98 5.70
CA PHE A 13 5.47 -14.94 4.71
C PHE A 13 4.92 -14.53 3.36
N HIS A 14 5.50 -13.49 2.79
CA HIS A 14 5.22 -13.06 1.42
C HIS A 14 6.34 -13.51 0.49
N VAL A 15 5.98 -14.10 -0.64
CA VAL A 15 6.94 -14.55 -1.66
C VAL A 15 7.44 -13.36 -2.47
N LEU A 16 8.75 -13.26 -2.73
CA LEU A 16 9.36 -12.25 -3.58
C LEU A 16 10.01 -12.88 -4.81
N ALA A 17 9.70 -12.37 -6.01
CA ALA A 17 10.36 -12.74 -7.26
C ALA A 17 11.03 -11.51 -7.93
N GLY A 18 11.97 -11.78 -8.83
CA GLY A 18 12.65 -10.74 -9.60
C GLY A 18 13.71 -9.95 -8.84
N MET A 19 13.99 -10.31 -7.60
CA MET A 19 15.01 -9.68 -6.77
C MET A 19 16.37 -10.38 -6.96
N PRO A 20 17.49 -9.64 -6.99
CA PRO A 20 18.83 -10.21 -7.08
C PRO A 20 19.32 -10.71 -5.71
N LEU A 21 18.55 -11.61 -5.13
CA LEU A 21 18.82 -12.26 -3.84
C LEU A 21 19.00 -13.76 -4.05
N PRO A 22 19.85 -14.43 -3.28
CA PRO A 22 19.90 -15.90 -3.27
C PRO A 22 18.51 -16.49 -3.02
N VAL A 23 18.19 -17.54 -3.75
CA VAL A 23 16.92 -18.27 -3.58
C VAL A 23 16.83 -18.81 -2.15
N GLY A 24 15.65 -18.73 -1.53
CA GLY A 24 15.43 -19.14 -0.14
C GLY A 24 15.85 -18.10 0.90
N THR A 25 16.44 -16.96 0.52
CA THR A 25 16.72 -15.88 1.48
C THR A 25 15.43 -15.42 2.15
N VAL A 26 15.40 -15.45 3.47
CA VAL A 26 14.31 -14.88 4.28
C VAL A 26 14.69 -13.47 4.73
N LEU A 27 13.88 -12.50 4.34
CA LEU A 27 14.01 -11.12 4.78
C LEU A 27 13.11 -10.89 5.99
N VAL A 28 13.70 -10.50 7.11
CA VAL A 28 12.98 -10.18 8.34
C VAL A 28 12.90 -8.65 8.47
N PRO A 29 11.69 -8.06 8.53
CA PRO A 29 11.56 -6.63 8.72
C PRO A 29 11.94 -6.23 10.15
N GLY A 30 12.39 -5.00 10.34
CA GLY A 30 12.48 -4.39 11.66
C GLY A 30 11.08 -4.12 12.24
N GLY A 31 11.02 -3.83 13.55
CA GLY A 31 9.76 -3.42 14.19
C GLY A 31 9.29 -2.05 13.73
N GLY A 32 7.99 -1.80 13.86
CA GLY A 32 7.33 -0.56 13.47
C GLY A 32 6.63 -0.66 12.12
N ILE A 33 6.40 0.48 11.46
CA ILE A 33 5.67 0.52 10.19
C ILE A 33 6.57 0.00 9.07
N THR A 34 6.12 -1.03 8.36
CA THR A 34 6.90 -1.69 7.29
C THR A 34 6.31 -1.50 5.90
N MET A 35 5.00 -1.29 5.79
CA MET A 35 4.30 -1.04 4.53
C MET A 35 3.26 0.07 4.70
N ALA A 36 3.03 0.84 3.64
CA ALA A 36 2.04 1.91 3.64
C ALA A 36 0.60 1.39 3.65
N SER A 37 -0.32 2.24 4.09
CA SER A 37 -1.76 2.06 3.85
C SER A 37 -2.08 2.19 2.36
N CYS A 38 -3.27 1.75 1.97
CA CYS A 38 -3.83 2.02 0.65
C CYS A 38 -5.31 2.34 0.77
N GLU A 39 -5.75 3.37 0.08
CA GLU A 39 -7.17 3.68 -0.09
C GLU A 39 -7.40 4.15 -1.52
N GLN A 40 -8.47 3.72 -2.14
CA GLN A 40 -8.87 4.20 -3.46
C GLN A 40 -9.77 5.41 -3.33
N TYR A 41 -9.68 6.35 -4.27
CA TYR A 41 -10.62 7.44 -4.37
C TYR A 41 -11.20 7.58 -5.78
N HIS A 42 -12.40 8.13 -5.86
CA HIS A 42 -13.07 8.48 -7.09
C HIS A 42 -13.69 9.87 -6.98
N ILE A 43 -13.37 10.75 -7.91
CA ILE A 43 -13.92 12.10 -8.02
C ILE A 43 -14.74 12.19 -9.31
N VAL A 44 -16.00 12.59 -9.19
CA VAL A 44 -16.92 12.84 -10.30
C VAL A 44 -17.23 14.32 -10.36
N VAL A 45 -16.84 14.98 -11.45
CA VAL A 45 -17.10 16.40 -11.70
C VAL A 45 -18.24 16.51 -12.71
N LYS A 46 -19.32 17.14 -12.32
CA LYS A 46 -20.53 17.31 -13.14
C LYS A 46 -20.67 18.74 -13.60
N GLY A 47 -20.83 18.91 -14.90
CA GLY A 47 -21.06 20.17 -15.56
C GLY A 47 -22.35 20.16 -16.40
N LYS A 48 -22.32 20.80 -17.56
CA LYS A 48 -23.38 20.79 -18.57
C LYS A 48 -22.73 20.71 -19.93
N GLY A 49 -22.90 19.62 -20.62
CA GLY A 49 -22.38 19.38 -21.95
C GLY A 49 -23.07 20.18 -23.03
N GLY A 50 -22.46 20.18 -24.22
CA GLY A 50 -23.02 20.80 -25.38
C GLY A 50 -22.03 20.95 -26.54
N HIS A 51 -22.41 21.70 -27.56
CA HIS A 51 -21.59 21.86 -28.75
C HIS A 51 -20.36 22.73 -28.46
N GLY A 52 -19.18 22.25 -28.82
CA GLY A 52 -17.90 22.91 -28.52
C GLY A 52 -17.73 24.29 -29.13
N SER A 53 -18.53 24.66 -30.16
CA SER A 53 -18.53 26.01 -30.77
C SER A 53 -19.43 27.03 -30.04
N THR A 54 -20.24 26.60 -29.06
CA THR A 54 -21.13 27.46 -28.26
C THR A 54 -20.90 27.21 -26.76
N PRO A 55 -19.62 27.38 -26.27
CA PRO A 55 -19.26 27.06 -24.90
C PRO A 55 -19.97 27.92 -23.85
N GLU A 56 -20.50 29.13 -24.24
CA GLU A 56 -21.28 30.00 -23.37
C GLU A 56 -22.59 29.33 -22.88
N ASN A 57 -23.09 28.34 -23.59
CA ASN A 57 -24.28 27.54 -23.23
C ASN A 57 -23.99 26.31 -22.37
N CYS A 58 -22.70 26.06 -22.09
CA CYS A 58 -22.19 24.90 -21.41
C CYS A 58 -21.60 25.26 -20.04
N ILE A 59 -21.29 24.23 -19.28
CA ILE A 59 -20.45 24.28 -18.05
C ILE A 59 -19.44 23.17 -18.22
N ASP A 60 -18.18 23.52 -18.47
CA ASP A 60 -17.14 22.54 -18.85
C ASP A 60 -16.54 21.81 -17.64
N PRO A 61 -16.84 20.51 -17.45
CA PRO A 61 -16.28 19.72 -16.36
C PRO A 61 -14.82 19.31 -16.60
N ILE A 62 -14.33 19.34 -17.85
CA ILE A 62 -12.92 19.01 -18.16
C ILE A 62 -12.01 20.07 -17.55
N THR A 63 -12.32 21.34 -17.80
CA THR A 63 -11.56 22.46 -17.23
C THR A 63 -11.58 22.41 -15.70
N ALA A 64 -12.74 22.20 -15.09
CA ALA A 64 -12.87 22.09 -13.63
C ALA A 64 -12.04 20.91 -13.07
N ALA A 65 -12.14 19.73 -13.67
CA ALA A 65 -11.42 18.54 -13.25
C ALA A 65 -9.89 18.69 -13.39
N ALA A 66 -9.41 19.34 -14.44
CA ALA A 66 -7.99 19.63 -14.62
C ALA A 66 -7.46 20.55 -13.50
N HIS A 67 -8.21 21.57 -13.12
CA HIS A 67 -7.84 22.46 -12.00
C HIS A 67 -7.94 21.75 -10.66
N ILE A 68 -8.93 20.88 -10.45
CA ILE A 68 -9.00 20.02 -9.24
C ILE A 68 -7.74 19.16 -9.15
N HIS A 69 -7.35 18.47 -10.22
CA HIS A 69 -6.16 17.62 -10.23
C HIS A 69 -4.88 18.38 -9.83
N ILE A 70 -4.71 19.59 -10.35
CA ILE A 70 -3.57 20.45 -9.98
C ILE A 70 -3.69 20.91 -8.53
N ALA A 71 -4.86 21.35 -8.09
CA ALA A 71 -5.08 21.86 -6.74
C ALA A 71 -4.89 20.78 -5.66
N LEU A 72 -5.18 19.50 -5.95
CA LEU A 72 -4.93 18.39 -5.03
C LEU A 72 -3.45 18.24 -4.67
N GLN A 73 -2.52 18.73 -5.48
CA GLN A 73 -1.08 18.70 -5.16
C GLN A 73 -0.72 19.61 -3.99
N GLU A 74 -1.57 20.57 -3.63
CA GLU A 74 -1.45 21.45 -2.47
C GLU A 74 -1.37 20.63 -1.17
N ILE A 75 -2.15 19.55 -1.08
CA ILE A 75 -2.19 18.70 0.12
C ILE A 75 -0.80 18.19 0.46
N ASN A 76 -0.13 17.54 -0.49
CA ASN A 76 1.20 16.98 -0.26
C ASN A 76 2.28 18.05 -0.07
N SER A 77 2.13 19.19 -0.75
CA SER A 77 3.17 20.21 -0.79
C SER A 77 3.08 21.25 0.34
N ARG A 78 1.92 21.43 0.96
CA ARG A 78 1.67 22.52 1.91
C ARG A 78 0.93 22.11 3.19
N GLU A 79 0.20 21.01 3.20
CA GLU A 79 -0.67 20.66 4.32
C GLU A 79 -0.16 19.48 5.16
N LEU A 80 0.63 18.57 4.57
CA LEU A 80 1.31 17.53 5.33
C LEU A 80 2.49 18.10 6.12
N LYS A 81 2.69 17.65 7.35
CA LYS A 81 3.83 18.05 8.16
C LYS A 81 5.13 17.50 7.56
N PRO A 82 6.25 18.21 7.72
CA PRO A 82 7.55 17.65 7.39
C PRO A 82 7.80 16.33 8.12
N GLY A 83 8.04 15.28 7.37
CA GLY A 83 8.25 13.93 7.90
C GLY A 83 7.01 13.02 7.80
N ASP A 84 5.81 13.54 7.63
CA ASP A 84 4.63 12.73 7.35
C ASP A 84 4.76 12.14 5.93
N PHE A 85 4.49 10.84 5.81
CA PHE A 85 4.44 10.18 4.52
C PHE A 85 3.00 10.19 4.00
N GLY A 86 2.80 10.84 2.85
CA GLY A 86 1.55 10.84 2.13
C GLY A 86 1.80 10.81 0.63
N VAL A 87 1.16 9.87 -0.06
CA VAL A 87 1.17 9.79 -1.53
C VAL A 87 -0.26 9.89 -2.03
N LEU A 88 -0.49 10.85 -2.91
CA LEU A 88 -1.77 11.06 -3.58
C LEU A 88 -1.53 10.94 -5.09
N THR A 89 -2.05 9.89 -5.71
CA THR A 89 -1.85 9.61 -7.13
C THR A 89 -3.19 9.54 -7.86
N THR A 90 -3.34 10.29 -8.95
CA THR A 90 -4.41 10.07 -9.93
C THR A 90 -3.89 9.12 -11.01
N GLY A 91 -4.39 7.90 -11.03
CA GLY A 91 -3.97 6.86 -12.00
C GLY A 91 -4.85 6.80 -13.25
N ARG A 92 -6.08 7.35 -13.18
CA ARG A 92 -7.02 7.38 -14.30
C ARG A 92 -7.78 8.69 -14.32
N PHE A 93 -7.86 9.31 -15.50
CA PHE A 93 -8.59 10.55 -15.75
C PHE A 93 -9.36 10.40 -17.06
N GLU A 94 -10.69 10.56 -17.02
CA GLU A 94 -11.56 10.34 -18.17
C GLU A 94 -12.58 11.47 -18.34
N ALA A 95 -12.73 11.94 -19.58
CA ALA A 95 -13.75 12.92 -19.94
C ALA A 95 -13.94 12.97 -21.45
N GLY A 96 -15.21 13.12 -21.88
CA GLY A 96 -15.56 13.32 -23.27
C GLY A 96 -15.32 12.12 -24.18
N ALA A 97 -16.01 12.10 -25.34
CA ALA A 97 -15.89 11.06 -26.35
C ALA A 97 -15.61 11.65 -27.75
N ALA A 98 -15.85 12.94 -27.96
CA ALA A 98 -15.69 13.60 -29.25
C ALA A 98 -15.05 14.98 -29.08
N SER A 99 -14.16 15.35 -30.01
CA SER A 99 -13.36 16.57 -29.95
C SER A 99 -14.16 17.87 -30.04
N ASN A 100 -15.38 17.82 -30.59
CA ASN A 100 -16.28 18.97 -30.80
C ASN A 100 -17.47 19.01 -29.81
N VAL A 101 -17.44 18.20 -28.75
CA VAL A 101 -18.50 18.09 -27.74
C VAL A 101 -17.92 18.29 -26.34
N ILE A 102 -18.44 19.29 -25.60
CA ILE A 102 -18.19 19.42 -24.15
C ILE A 102 -19.03 18.34 -23.45
N PRO A 103 -18.45 17.46 -22.61
CA PRO A 103 -19.19 16.41 -21.92
C PRO A 103 -19.97 16.95 -20.72
N ASP A 104 -20.90 16.16 -20.19
CA ASP A 104 -21.59 16.44 -18.94
C ASP A 104 -20.73 16.11 -17.70
N VAL A 105 -19.76 15.19 -17.84
CA VAL A 105 -19.01 14.63 -16.70
C VAL A 105 -17.54 14.45 -17.05
N ALA A 106 -16.68 14.73 -16.07
CA ALA A 106 -15.29 14.31 -16.04
C ALA A 106 -15.03 13.52 -14.75
N GLN A 107 -14.15 12.53 -14.79
CA GLN A 107 -13.92 11.63 -13.67
C GLN A 107 -12.43 11.35 -13.45
N MET A 108 -12.05 11.15 -12.19
CA MET A 108 -10.69 10.80 -11.78
C MET A 108 -10.71 9.68 -10.74
N TRP A 109 -9.82 8.71 -10.90
CA TRP A 109 -9.58 7.65 -9.93
C TRP A 109 -8.11 7.63 -9.52
N GLY A 110 -7.87 7.30 -8.28
CA GLY A 110 -6.52 7.22 -7.78
C GLY A 110 -6.40 6.53 -6.44
N THR A 111 -5.24 6.67 -5.83
CA THR A 111 -4.92 6.05 -4.55
C THR A 111 -4.31 7.06 -3.58
N ILE A 112 -4.60 6.85 -2.30
CA ILE A 112 -3.95 7.51 -1.16
C ILE A 112 -3.11 6.45 -0.44
N ARG A 113 -1.88 6.82 -0.05
CA ARG A 113 -1.02 5.97 0.79
C ARG A 113 -0.41 6.79 1.91
N THR A 114 -0.42 6.23 3.12
CA THR A 114 0.15 6.86 4.32
C THR A 114 0.89 5.82 5.16
N THR A 115 1.74 6.28 6.07
CA THR A 115 2.41 5.42 7.06
C THR A 115 2.03 5.84 8.47
N ASP A 116 0.77 6.14 8.69
CA ASP A 116 0.21 6.57 9.97
C ASP A 116 -0.73 5.49 10.51
N PRO A 117 -0.37 4.77 11.59
CA PRO A 117 -1.20 3.72 12.17
C PRO A 117 -2.55 4.20 12.69
N GLU A 118 -2.63 5.47 13.11
CA GLU A 118 -3.87 6.08 13.57
C GLU A 118 -4.71 6.66 12.42
N ASN A 119 -4.17 6.61 11.20
CA ASN A 119 -4.82 7.10 9.98
C ASN A 119 -5.22 8.59 9.98
N LYS A 120 -4.65 9.39 10.85
CA LYS A 120 -4.92 10.85 10.93
C LYS A 120 -4.50 11.58 9.64
N THR A 121 -3.35 11.18 9.08
CA THR A 121 -2.86 11.71 7.80
C THR A 121 -3.81 11.35 6.67
N GLY A 122 -4.33 10.12 6.63
CA GLY A 122 -5.34 9.70 5.65
C GLY A 122 -6.65 10.49 5.79
N GLU A 123 -7.11 10.71 7.01
CA GLU A 123 -8.31 11.54 7.29
C GLU A 123 -8.14 12.98 6.85
N LEU A 124 -6.97 13.58 7.11
CA LEU A 124 -6.64 14.92 6.62
C LEU A 124 -6.72 14.96 5.08
N ILE A 125 -6.07 14.02 4.40
CA ILE A 125 -6.05 13.95 2.95
C ILE A 125 -7.49 13.83 2.40
N ARG A 126 -8.33 12.92 2.93
CA ARG A 126 -9.73 12.76 2.50
C ARG A 126 -10.55 14.04 2.67
N THR A 127 -10.42 14.67 3.83
CA THR A 127 -11.13 15.93 4.14
C THR A 127 -10.73 17.01 3.15
N ARG A 128 -9.42 17.22 2.98
CA ARG A 128 -8.92 18.26 2.09
C ARG A 128 -9.21 17.99 0.61
N MET A 129 -9.12 16.74 0.17
CA MET A 129 -9.55 16.36 -1.19
C MET A 129 -10.98 16.74 -1.46
N THR A 130 -11.88 16.48 -0.52
CA THR A 130 -13.30 16.81 -0.65
C THR A 130 -13.52 18.32 -0.73
N GLU A 131 -12.92 19.07 0.19
CA GLU A 131 -13.02 20.52 0.23
C GLU A 131 -12.44 21.18 -1.03
N ILE A 132 -11.26 20.77 -1.47
CA ILE A 132 -10.62 21.31 -2.68
C ILE A 132 -11.45 20.97 -3.91
N ALA A 133 -11.88 19.71 -4.06
CA ALA A 133 -12.67 19.31 -5.23
C ALA A 133 -13.97 20.09 -5.33
N GLN A 134 -14.70 20.25 -4.23
CA GLN A 134 -15.96 21.00 -4.19
C GLN A 134 -15.74 22.51 -4.40
N GLY A 135 -14.74 23.09 -3.75
CA GLY A 135 -14.43 24.52 -3.88
C GLY A 135 -14.01 24.91 -5.29
N VAL A 136 -13.12 24.11 -5.90
CA VAL A 136 -12.68 24.34 -7.28
C VAL A 136 -13.82 24.09 -8.26
N ALA A 137 -14.59 23.01 -8.13
CA ALA A 137 -15.75 22.75 -8.99
C ALA A 137 -16.73 23.93 -8.97
N ALA A 138 -17.05 24.45 -7.78
CA ALA A 138 -17.96 25.60 -7.62
C ALA A 138 -17.44 26.86 -8.32
N ALA A 139 -16.12 27.11 -8.28
CA ALA A 139 -15.51 28.25 -9.01
C ALA A 139 -15.72 28.17 -10.53
N PHE A 140 -15.88 26.97 -11.07
CA PHE A 140 -16.17 26.67 -12.48
C PHE A 140 -17.67 26.42 -12.75
N ARG A 141 -18.56 26.68 -11.80
CA ARG A 141 -20.01 26.42 -11.87
C ARG A 141 -20.35 24.91 -11.95
N CYS A 142 -19.39 24.03 -11.75
CA CYS A 142 -19.57 22.59 -11.66
C CYS A 142 -19.89 22.15 -10.24
N THR A 143 -20.26 20.88 -10.07
CA THR A 143 -20.29 20.19 -8.79
C THR A 143 -19.28 19.04 -8.79
N ALA A 144 -18.74 18.70 -7.62
CA ALA A 144 -17.87 17.53 -7.44
C ALA A 144 -18.38 16.62 -6.33
N GLU A 145 -18.36 15.33 -6.61
CA GLU A 145 -18.62 14.25 -5.66
C GLU A 145 -17.31 13.49 -5.45
N VAL A 146 -16.92 13.26 -4.20
CA VAL A 146 -15.71 12.51 -3.84
C VAL A 146 -16.12 11.31 -3.02
N SER A 147 -15.65 10.14 -3.40
CA SER A 147 -15.87 8.88 -2.67
C SER A 147 -14.56 8.14 -2.45
N PHE A 148 -14.51 7.36 -1.38
CA PHE A 148 -13.36 6.57 -0.97
C PHE A 148 -13.78 5.11 -0.78
N ALA A 149 -12.88 4.19 -1.10
CA ALA A 149 -13.14 2.75 -1.03
C ALA A 149 -11.84 1.96 -0.80
N ASP A 150 -12.00 0.68 -0.47
CA ASP A 150 -10.92 -0.32 -0.40
C ASP A 150 -9.77 0.13 0.52
N TYR A 151 -10.10 0.68 1.68
CA TYR A 151 -9.10 1.04 2.68
C TYR A 151 -8.40 -0.20 3.23
N CYS A 152 -7.07 -0.16 3.22
CA CYS A 152 -6.18 -1.11 3.89
C CYS A 152 -5.23 -0.30 4.79
N PRO A 153 -5.12 -0.59 6.10
CA PRO A 153 -4.23 0.15 6.99
C PRO A 153 -2.75 -0.07 6.65
N CYS A 154 -1.86 0.72 7.24
CA CYS A 154 -0.43 0.46 7.16
C CYS A 154 -0.06 -0.79 7.99
N MET A 155 0.93 -1.56 7.52
CA MET A 155 1.45 -2.73 8.24
C MET A 155 2.32 -2.29 9.40
N VAL A 156 1.97 -2.75 10.61
CA VAL A 156 2.73 -2.51 11.84
C VAL A 156 3.32 -3.83 12.34
N VAL A 157 4.63 -3.94 12.30
CA VAL A 157 5.35 -5.11 12.79
C VAL A 157 5.69 -4.90 14.27
N ASP A 158 5.35 -5.89 15.11
CA ASP A 158 5.73 -5.88 16.53
C ASP A 158 7.24 -6.02 16.68
N LYS A 159 7.88 -5.11 17.41
CA LYS A 159 9.33 -5.06 17.50
C LYS A 159 9.94 -6.27 18.23
N PRO A 160 9.46 -6.67 19.41
CA PRO A 160 9.94 -7.90 20.07
C PRO A 160 9.78 -9.14 19.19
N LEU A 161 8.66 -9.27 18.49
CA LEU A 161 8.40 -10.41 17.62
C LEU A 161 9.31 -10.41 16.38
N ALA A 162 9.66 -9.22 15.85
CA ALA A 162 10.63 -9.08 14.75
C ALA A 162 12.05 -9.47 15.19
N GLU A 163 12.46 -9.09 16.40
CA GLU A 163 13.73 -9.47 16.99
C GLU A 163 13.80 -10.99 17.15
N ASN A 164 12.77 -11.62 17.73
CA ASN A 164 12.66 -13.07 17.84
C ASN A 164 12.68 -13.74 16.45
N ALA A 165 11.96 -13.20 15.48
CA ALA A 165 11.94 -13.72 14.12
C ALA A 165 13.33 -13.72 13.48
N MET A 166 14.10 -12.65 13.69
CA MET A 166 15.48 -12.58 13.17
C MET A 166 16.38 -13.65 13.80
N ASP A 167 16.27 -13.86 15.12
CA ASP A 167 17.01 -14.89 15.83
C ASP A 167 16.62 -16.29 15.36
N TYR A 168 15.33 -16.60 15.25
CA TYR A 168 14.83 -17.91 14.82
C TYR A 168 15.21 -18.21 13.36
N MET A 169 15.12 -17.22 12.47
CA MET A 169 15.51 -17.40 11.08
C MET A 169 17.03 -17.53 10.94
N THR A 170 17.81 -16.83 11.75
CA THR A 170 19.27 -16.97 11.77
C THR A 170 19.69 -18.36 12.28
N GLU A 171 19.00 -18.89 13.29
CA GLU A 171 19.24 -20.23 13.81
C GLU A 171 18.94 -21.31 12.74
N LEU A 172 17.86 -21.16 11.98
CA LEU A 172 17.45 -22.12 10.95
C LEU A 172 18.28 -22.01 9.67
N LEU A 173 18.55 -20.80 9.20
CA LEU A 173 19.06 -20.53 7.85
C LEU A 173 20.46 -19.92 7.82
N GLY A 174 21.01 -19.54 8.97
CA GLY A 174 22.30 -18.86 9.05
C GLY A 174 22.33 -17.59 8.21
N LYS A 175 23.22 -17.56 7.22
CA LYS A 175 23.36 -16.43 6.28
C LYS A 175 22.16 -16.27 5.32
N GLY A 176 21.24 -17.22 5.27
CA GLY A 176 19.99 -17.14 4.52
C GLY A 176 18.94 -16.23 5.18
N ALA A 177 19.11 -15.88 6.45
CA ALA A 177 18.30 -14.86 7.12
C ALA A 177 18.97 -13.48 6.98
N MET A 178 18.22 -12.48 6.55
CA MET A 178 18.72 -11.12 6.34
C MET A 178 17.77 -10.08 6.94
N ASP A 179 18.35 -9.09 7.62
CA ASP A 179 17.60 -7.93 8.09
C ASP A 179 17.19 -7.06 6.89
N MET A 180 15.89 -6.93 6.67
CA MET A 180 15.32 -6.13 5.61
C MET A 180 15.65 -4.65 5.75
N THR A 181 15.92 -4.16 6.97
CA THR A 181 16.28 -2.75 7.21
C THR A 181 17.59 -2.38 6.53
N ALA A 182 18.50 -3.34 6.35
CA ALA A 182 19.74 -3.15 5.61
C ALA A 182 19.50 -2.83 4.11
N LEU A 183 18.40 -3.33 3.55
CA LEU A 183 18.01 -3.09 2.14
C LEU A 183 17.17 -1.81 1.97
N THR A 184 16.30 -1.52 2.93
CA THR A 184 15.34 -0.41 2.85
C THR A 184 15.83 0.87 3.52
N GLY A 185 16.93 0.80 4.28
CA GLY A 185 17.35 1.90 5.16
C GLY A 185 16.35 2.19 6.28
N GLY A 186 15.57 1.18 6.68
CA GLY A 186 14.53 1.30 7.69
C GLY A 186 13.28 2.06 7.25
N LYS A 187 13.13 2.35 5.95
CA LYS A 187 11.96 3.05 5.42
C LYS A 187 10.87 2.05 5.08
N PRO A 188 9.58 2.39 5.36
CA PRO A 188 8.45 1.59 4.94
C PRO A 188 8.39 1.43 3.41
N GLY A 189 7.96 0.27 2.95
CA GLY A 189 7.62 0.05 1.55
C GLY A 189 6.36 0.82 1.15
N GLY A 190 6.29 1.26 -0.11
CA GLY A 190 5.09 1.93 -0.66
C GLY A 190 3.94 0.98 -1.00
N GLY A 191 4.16 -0.34 -0.96
CA GLY A 191 3.12 -1.35 -1.11
C GLY A 191 2.19 -1.41 0.09
N SER A 192 1.05 -2.08 -0.07
CA SER A 192 0.10 -2.39 1.01
C SER A 192 -0.18 -3.89 1.02
N GLU A 193 -0.61 -4.41 2.17
CA GLU A 193 -0.82 -5.83 2.41
C GLU A 193 -2.03 -6.01 3.35
N ASP A 194 -2.96 -6.87 3.02
CA ASP A 194 -4.19 -7.05 3.80
C ASP A 194 -3.95 -7.69 5.18
N PHE A 195 -2.83 -8.38 5.38
CA PHE A 195 -2.38 -8.83 6.69
C PHE A 195 -2.16 -7.67 7.68
N ALA A 196 -2.09 -6.43 7.18
CA ALA A 196 -2.07 -5.23 7.99
C ALA A 196 -3.25 -5.15 8.96
N PHE A 197 -4.45 -5.63 8.57
CA PHE A 197 -5.60 -5.67 9.50
C PHE A 197 -5.32 -6.54 10.72
N VAL A 198 -4.61 -7.66 10.55
CA VAL A 198 -4.19 -8.52 11.66
C VAL A 198 -3.18 -7.81 12.54
N SER A 199 -2.28 -7.02 11.94
CA SER A 199 -1.23 -6.30 12.66
C SER A 199 -1.74 -5.21 13.61
N HIS A 200 -2.97 -4.75 13.41
CA HIS A 200 -3.62 -3.81 14.31
C HIS A 200 -4.39 -4.46 15.47
N GLU A 201 -4.54 -5.80 15.43
CA GLU A 201 -5.30 -6.55 16.44
C GLU A 201 -4.40 -7.37 17.36
N VAL A 202 -3.31 -7.94 16.83
CA VAL A 202 -2.39 -8.80 17.60
C VAL A 202 -0.93 -8.51 17.20
N PRO A 203 0.05 -8.81 18.07
CA PRO A 203 1.46 -8.74 17.69
C PRO A 203 1.74 -9.54 16.42
N THR A 204 2.34 -8.93 15.40
CA THR A 204 2.60 -9.59 14.12
C THR A 204 4.01 -9.38 13.61
N VAL A 205 4.49 -10.35 12.82
CA VAL A 205 5.64 -10.17 11.93
C VAL A 205 5.31 -10.68 10.54
N SER A 206 5.61 -9.85 9.53
CA SER A 206 5.46 -10.18 8.11
C SER A 206 6.83 -10.30 7.47
N MET A 207 7.26 -11.53 7.20
CA MET A 207 8.55 -11.83 6.57
C MET A 207 8.39 -12.05 5.07
N PHE A 208 9.51 -11.99 4.34
CA PHE A 208 9.52 -12.24 2.90
C PHE A 208 10.51 -13.36 2.58
N ILE A 209 10.20 -14.16 1.55
CA ILE A 209 11.10 -15.21 1.07
C ILE A 209 11.42 -14.99 -0.40
N ALA A 210 12.70 -14.99 -0.75
CA ALA A 210 13.17 -14.81 -2.12
C ALA A 210 12.93 -16.10 -2.94
N ALA A 211 12.03 -16.03 -3.91
CA ALA A 211 11.63 -17.13 -4.78
C ALA A 211 12.19 -16.99 -6.20
N GLY A 212 13.44 -16.58 -6.32
CA GLY A 212 14.14 -16.49 -7.58
C GLY A 212 14.34 -15.08 -8.11
N GLY A 213 15.47 -14.92 -8.77
CA GLY A 213 15.91 -13.70 -9.42
C GLY A 213 16.29 -13.93 -10.88
N PRO A 214 16.97 -12.96 -11.51
CA PRO A 214 17.40 -13.05 -12.93
C PRO A 214 18.21 -14.30 -13.25
N GLU A 215 19.04 -14.78 -12.33
CA GLU A 215 19.88 -15.98 -12.52
C GLU A 215 19.04 -17.26 -12.69
N GLN A 216 17.85 -17.33 -12.07
CA GLN A 216 16.89 -18.44 -12.22
C GLN A 216 15.86 -18.17 -13.32
N GLY A 217 16.02 -17.11 -14.11
CA GLY A 217 15.05 -16.70 -15.12
C GLY A 217 13.79 -16.05 -14.54
N CYS A 218 13.75 -15.74 -13.26
CA CYS A 218 12.67 -15.04 -12.56
C CYS A 218 12.91 -13.52 -12.62
N CYS A 219 12.81 -12.94 -13.83
CA CYS A 219 13.21 -11.54 -14.08
C CYS A 219 12.13 -10.50 -13.75
N TYR A 220 10.92 -10.94 -13.43
CA TYR A 220 9.77 -10.06 -13.23
C TYR A 220 9.29 -10.14 -11.78
N GLY A 221 9.01 -8.98 -11.19
CA GLY A 221 8.42 -8.90 -9.83
C GLY A 221 6.95 -9.28 -9.78
N GLN A 222 6.40 -9.29 -8.56
CA GLN A 222 4.98 -9.55 -8.30
C GLN A 222 4.08 -8.66 -9.19
N HIS A 223 2.88 -9.16 -9.48
CA HIS A 223 1.85 -8.53 -10.33
C HIS A 223 2.21 -8.38 -11.82
N HIS A 224 3.42 -8.72 -12.25
CA HIS A 224 3.75 -8.73 -13.67
C HIS A 224 3.17 -9.99 -14.34
N PRO A 225 2.55 -9.92 -15.55
CA PRO A 225 1.92 -11.07 -16.21
C PRO A 225 2.91 -12.20 -16.57
N LYS A 226 4.21 -11.93 -16.53
CA LYS A 226 5.28 -12.91 -16.78
C LYS A 226 6.05 -13.29 -15.51
N VAL A 227 5.51 -12.99 -14.32
CA VAL A 227 6.15 -13.40 -13.07
C VAL A 227 6.32 -14.91 -13.00
N ARG A 228 7.46 -15.34 -12.49
CA ARG A 228 7.79 -16.74 -12.19
C ARG A 228 8.42 -16.82 -10.83
N PHE A 229 8.15 -17.93 -10.16
CA PHE A 229 8.73 -18.28 -8.87
C PHE A 229 9.54 -19.57 -9.02
N ASP A 230 10.60 -19.69 -8.26
CA ASP A 230 11.34 -20.92 -8.13
C ASP A 230 10.71 -21.77 -7.04
N ASP A 231 10.07 -22.85 -7.41
CA ASP A 231 9.33 -23.74 -6.51
C ASP A 231 10.26 -24.49 -5.51
N SER A 232 11.58 -24.44 -5.72
CA SER A 232 12.54 -25.06 -4.78
C SER A 232 12.48 -24.46 -3.38
N ILE A 233 11.94 -23.23 -3.23
CA ILE A 233 11.81 -22.56 -1.92
C ILE A 233 10.63 -23.07 -1.08
N LEU A 234 9.74 -23.88 -1.63
CA LEU A 234 8.50 -24.29 -0.92
C LEU A 234 8.77 -25.05 0.38
N TYR A 235 9.77 -25.93 0.36
CA TYR A 235 10.15 -26.66 1.58
C TYR A 235 10.84 -25.75 2.61
N GLU A 236 11.64 -24.77 2.17
CA GLU A 236 12.30 -23.80 3.04
C GLU A 236 11.28 -22.86 3.70
N GLY A 237 10.31 -22.37 2.91
CA GLY A 237 9.20 -21.57 3.43
C GLY A 237 8.38 -22.34 4.46
N SER A 238 8.08 -23.61 4.21
CA SER A 238 7.36 -24.47 5.15
C SER A 238 8.16 -24.71 6.43
N ALA A 239 9.46 -24.94 6.30
CA ALA A 239 10.36 -25.10 7.45
C ALA A 239 10.46 -23.82 8.27
N ALA A 240 10.55 -22.66 7.62
CA ALA A 240 10.60 -21.35 8.29
C ALA A 240 9.33 -21.07 9.10
N PHE A 241 8.15 -21.36 8.55
CA PHE A 241 6.89 -21.27 9.29
C PHE A 241 6.86 -22.20 10.51
N GLY A 242 7.19 -23.48 10.29
CA GLY A 242 7.19 -24.48 11.36
C GLY A 242 8.19 -24.16 12.45
N TRP A 243 9.39 -23.73 12.07
CA TRP A 243 10.45 -23.38 13.03
C TRP A 243 10.09 -22.13 13.84
N PHE A 244 9.59 -21.09 13.18
CA PHE A 244 9.10 -19.90 13.87
C PHE A 244 8.06 -20.24 14.92
N ALA A 245 7.01 -20.99 14.54
CA ALA A 245 5.93 -21.36 15.44
C ALA A 245 6.45 -22.19 16.62
N LEU A 246 7.33 -23.17 16.35
CA LEU A 246 7.91 -24.03 17.38
C LEU A 246 8.75 -23.22 18.38
N ARG A 247 9.67 -22.40 17.89
CA ARG A 247 10.55 -21.58 18.74
C ARG A 247 9.75 -20.59 19.58
N TRP A 248 8.80 -19.89 18.94
CA TRP A 248 7.94 -18.93 19.64
C TRP A 248 7.14 -19.60 20.76
N LEU A 249 6.55 -20.78 20.51
CA LEU A 249 5.82 -21.54 21.52
C LEU A 249 6.72 -21.95 22.68
N TYR A 250 7.93 -22.44 22.42
CA TYR A 250 8.88 -22.81 23.49
C TYR A 250 9.26 -21.62 24.35
N ASP A 251 9.62 -20.50 23.73
CA ASP A 251 10.06 -19.29 24.44
C ASP A 251 8.94 -18.69 25.30
N ASN A 252 7.68 -18.78 24.84
CA ASN A 252 6.52 -18.24 25.56
C ASN A 252 5.85 -19.24 26.51
N ALA A 253 6.08 -20.54 26.37
CA ALA A 253 5.61 -21.56 27.31
C ALA A 253 6.51 -21.71 28.55
N GLY A 254 7.65 -21.02 28.61
CA GLY A 254 8.66 -21.18 29.67
C GLY A 254 9.37 -22.55 29.68
N ILE A 255 9.39 -23.21 28.51
CA ILE A 255 10.07 -24.48 28.30
C ILE A 255 11.43 -24.20 27.66
N ALA A 256 12.52 -24.69 28.25
CA ALA A 256 13.84 -24.61 27.63
C ALA A 256 13.90 -25.54 26.40
N PHE A 257 14.52 -25.06 25.33
CA PHE A 257 14.71 -25.80 24.08
C PHE A 257 15.95 -26.72 24.21
#